data_d286fe3ddc0189a9b2556aa2bd5d567b
#
_entry.id   d286fe3ddc0189a9b2556aa2bd5d567b
#
_cell.length_a   1.000
_cell.length_b   1.000
_cell.length_c   1.000
_cell.angle_alpha   90.00
_cell.angle_beta   90.00
_cell.angle_gamma   90.00
#
_symmetry.space_group_name_H-M   'P 1'
#
loop_
_entity.id
_entity.type
_entity.pdbx_description
1 polymer ?
#
loop_
_entity_poly.entity_id
_entity_poly.type
_entity_poly.pdbx_seq_one_letter_code
_entity_poly.pdbx_strand_id
1 'polypeptide(L)'
;VDFEVGISNNDLNLYSNLDNDDNQGIAGRLNASQRLFTKNWTLDAFANVQFVDRDFRTIERLFTIEFDRDWNLTSPTGNQSLVISGLRWNHPEKGFANYQLEKLDFSDNFSGIRHVLNGRFRHKNWTLVNNSSLMKSDGSFANSTFARSETQAKYDWKKNWVGGTLRLEDNSEKIVATNTFSPLSQHFLEYGGFV
;
A
#
# COMPACT_ATOMS: atom_id res chain seq x y z
N VAL A 1 1.10 12.19 17.77
CA VAL A 1 1.27 10.74 17.96
C VAL A 1 0.02 10.20 18.57
N ASP A 2 -0.53 9.14 18.03
CA ASP A 2 -1.63 8.36 18.60
C ASP A 2 -1.28 6.87 18.57
N PHE A 3 -1.88 6.11 19.47
CA PHE A 3 -1.72 4.65 19.50
C PHE A 3 -3.02 3.99 19.94
N GLU A 4 -3.20 2.76 19.50
CA GLU A 4 -4.35 1.91 19.82
C GLU A 4 -3.87 0.49 20.05
N VAL A 5 -4.46 -0.19 21.03
CA VAL A 5 -4.20 -1.60 21.33
C VAL A 5 -5.55 -2.30 21.50
N GLY A 6 -5.71 -3.43 20.84
CA GLY A 6 -6.87 -4.31 20.94
C GLY A 6 -6.46 -5.68 21.44
N ILE A 7 -7.32 -6.29 22.22
CA ILE A 7 -7.19 -7.68 22.69
C ILE A 7 -8.46 -8.40 22.28
N SER A 8 -8.34 -9.57 21.67
CA SER A 8 -9.44 -10.47 21.42
C SER A 8 -9.32 -11.71 22.30
N ASN A 9 -10.46 -12.26 22.70
CA ASN A 9 -10.55 -13.57 23.32
C ASN A 9 -11.67 -14.33 22.61
N ASN A 10 -11.31 -15.36 21.85
CA ASN A 10 -12.24 -16.11 21.02
C ASN A 10 -11.98 -17.61 21.19
N ASP A 11 -12.68 -18.21 22.12
CA ASP A 11 -12.69 -19.66 22.33
C ASP A 11 -13.61 -20.34 21.31
N LEU A 12 -12.99 -21.14 20.42
CA LEU A 12 -13.73 -21.90 19.40
C LEU A 12 -14.35 -23.19 19.95
N ASN A 13 -13.89 -23.65 21.13
CA ASN A 13 -14.37 -24.89 21.75
C ASN A 13 -14.67 -24.72 23.22
N LEU A 14 -15.75 -24.06 23.54
CA LEU A 14 -16.23 -23.74 24.90
C LEU A 14 -16.39 -24.97 25.82
N TYR A 15 -16.33 -26.18 25.29
CA TYR A 15 -16.52 -27.44 26.04
C TYR A 15 -15.23 -28.23 26.31
N SER A 16 -14.09 -27.72 25.82
CA SER A 16 -12.77 -28.35 25.98
C SER A 16 -11.72 -27.32 26.41
N ASN A 17 -10.87 -27.68 27.34
CA ASN A 17 -9.72 -26.87 27.75
C ASN A 17 -8.42 -27.30 27.04
N LEU A 18 -8.49 -28.19 26.03
CA LEU A 18 -7.31 -28.78 25.40
C LEU A 18 -6.66 -27.87 24.36
N ASP A 19 -7.35 -26.82 23.90
CA ASP A 19 -6.95 -25.90 22.81
C ASP A 19 -7.07 -24.42 23.22
N ASN A 20 -6.90 -24.09 24.49
CA ASN A 20 -7.06 -22.73 25.00
C ASN A 20 -5.86 -21.81 24.71
N ASP A 21 -4.77 -22.31 24.13
CA ASP A 21 -3.52 -21.57 23.93
C ASP A 21 -3.63 -20.54 22.79
N ASP A 22 -4.59 -20.67 21.88
CA ASP A 22 -4.84 -19.76 20.73
C ASP A 22 -6.07 -18.86 20.89
N ASN A 23 -6.70 -18.87 22.07
CA ASN A 23 -7.92 -18.08 22.33
C ASN A 23 -7.66 -16.57 22.37
N GLN A 24 -6.45 -16.15 22.74
CA GLN A 24 -6.12 -14.74 22.95
C GLN A 24 -5.20 -14.21 21.88
N GLY A 25 -5.57 -13.10 21.27
CA GLY A 25 -4.75 -12.38 20.31
C GLY A 25 -4.67 -10.91 20.63
N ILE A 26 -3.58 -10.28 20.20
CA ILE A 26 -3.30 -8.86 20.41
C ILE A 26 -3.12 -8.18 19.06
N ALA A 27 -3.67 -6.97 18.92
CA ALA A 27 -3.36 -6.08 17.81
C ALA A 27 -3.00 -4.69 18.32
N GLY A 28 -2.14 -3.99 17.59
CA GLY A 28 -1.75 -2.64 17.93
C GLY A 28 -1.49 -1.77 16.72
N ARG A 29 -1.70 -0.47 16.89
CA ARG A 29 -1.40 0.55 15.89
C ARG A 29 -0.76 1.76 16.55
N LEU A 30 0.29 2.28 15.92
CA LEU A 30 0.94 3.53 16.28
C LEU A 30 0.99 4.43 15.04
N ASN A 31 0.53 5.66 15.19
CA ASN A 31 0.65 6.71 14.19
C ASN A 31 1.50 7.85 14.73
N ALA A 32 2.42 8.34 13.94
CA ALA A 32 3.21 9.52 14.22
C ALA A 32 3.30 10.43 13.01
N SER A 33 3.23 11.73 13.21
CA SER A 33 3.48 12.70 12.16
C SER A 33 4.18 13.92 12.73
N GLN A 34 5.09 14.50 11.95
CA GLN A 34 5.87 15.68 12.32
C GLN A 34 5.98 16.61 11.13
N ARG A 35 5.67 17.87 11.35
CA ARG A 35 5.98 18.93 10.39
C ARG A 35 7.47 19.26 10.45
N LEU A 36 8.16 19.08 9.32
CA LEU A 36 9.60 19.33 9.22
C LEU A 36 9.91 20.74 8.71
N PHE A 37 9.03 21.27 7.86
CA PHE A 37 9.29 22.54 7.18
C PHE A 37 7.98 23.26 6.84
N THR A 38 7.99 24.61 6.97
CA THR A 38 6.85 25.45 6.61
C THR A 38 7.36 26.78 6.06
N LYS A 39 7.18 26.99 4.76
CA LYS A 39 7.31 28.25 4.02
C LYS A 39 6.24 28.26 2.94
N ASN A 40 6.64 28.52 1.68
CA ASN A 40 5.72 28.40 0.54
C ASN A 40 5.29 26.92 0.30
N TRP A 41 6.19 25.99 0.63
CA TRP A 41 5.90 24.55 0.72
C TRP A 41 5.86 24.11 2.18
N THR A 42 4.99 23.18 2.48
CA THR A 42 5.03 22.43 3.74
C THR A 42 5.54 21.02 3.46
N LEU A 43 6.35 20.50 4.39
CA LEU A 43 6.85 19.14 4.38
C LEU A 43 6.52 18.50 5.71
N ASP A 44 5.75 17.43 5.65
CA ASP A 44 5.40 16.60 6.79
C ASP A 44 6.00 15.20 6.62
N ALA A 45 6.66 14.68 7.64
CA ALA A 45 7.02 13.27 7.75
C ALA A 45 5.95 12.52 8.54
N PHE A 46 5.71 11.26 8.23
CA PHE A 46 4.78 10.41 8.96
C PHE A 46 5.28 8.97 9.03
N ALA A 47 4.83 8.26 10.05
CA ALA A 47 5.01 6.84 10.21
C ALA A 47 3.74 6.22 10.79
N ASN A 48 3.39 5.04 10.32
CA ASN A 48 2.33 4.19 10.83
C ASN A 48 2.90 2.79 11.02
N VAL A 49 2.68 2.20 12.17
CA VAL A 49 3.08 0.82 12.49
C VAL A 49 1.84 0.10 12.95
N GLN A 50 1.58 -1.06 12.35
CA GLN A 50 0.49 -1.96 12.74
C GLN A 50 1.06 -3.35 12.99
N PHE A 51 0.59 -3.97 14.05
CA PHE A 51 0.86 -5.35 14.38
C PHE A 51 -0.46 -6.05 14.67
N VAL A 52 -0.62 -7.26 14.15
CA VAL A 52 -1.77 -8.12 14.37
C VAL A 52 -1.26 -9.53 14.63
N ASP A 53 -1.52 -10.03 15.82
CA ASP A 53 -1.24 -11.41 16.18
C ASP A 53 -2.10 -12.38 15.35
N ARG A 54 -1.58 -13.58 15.07
CA ARG A 54 -2.29 -14.63 14.31
C ARG A 54 -3.63 -15.04 14.95
N ASP A 55 -3.69 -14.97 16.26
CA ASP A 55 -4.86 -15.40 17.05
C ASP A 55 -5.81 -14.24 17.34
N PHE A 56 -5.45 -13.02 16.89
CA PHE A 56 -6.35 -11.86 17.00
C PHE A 56 -7.54 -12.00 16.07
N ARG A 57 -8.75 -11.95 16.63
CA ARG A 57 -10.01 -12.02 15.88
C ARG A 57 -10.62 -10.64 15.73
N THR A 58 -10.75 -10.21 14.49
CA THR A 58 -11.35 -8.92 14.16
C THR A 58 -12.86 -9.03 14.03
N ILE A 59 -13.59 -8.02 14.47
CA ILE A 59 -15.04 -7.91 14.23
C ILE A 59 -15.30 -7.42 12.79
N GLU A 60 -14.44 -6.52 12.30
CA GLU A 60 -14.52 -5.96 10.95
C GLU A 60 -13.22 -6.19 10.19
N ARG A 61 -13.27 -6.04 8.87
CA ARG A 61 -12.09 -6.13 8.02
C ARG A 61 -11.11 -4.99 8.34
N LEU A 62 -9.87 -5.32 8.64
CA LEU A 62 -8.81 -4.33 8.97
C LEU A 62 -8.32 -3.54 7.74
N PHE A 63 -8.39 -4.13 6.54
CA PHE A 63 -7.85 -3.57 5.32
C PHE A 63 -8.89 -3.49 4.21
N THR A 64 -8.59 -2.69 3.19
CA THR A 64 -9.44 -2.57 2.00
C THR A 64 -9.51 -3.88 1.22
N ILE A 65 -10.52 -4.02 0.36
CA ILE A 65 -10.69 -5.21 -0.50
C ILE A 65 -9.48 -5.41 -1.43
N GLU A 66 -8.86 -4.31 -1.87
CA GLU A 66 -7.71 -4.33 -2.79
C GLU A 66 -6.37 -4.66 -2.09
N PHE A 67 -6.35 -4.77 -0.75
CA PHE A 67 -5.12 -5.00 0.00
C PHE A 67 -4.40 -6.27 -0.46
N ASP A 68 -5.11 -7.38 -0.58
CA ASP A 68 -4.54 -8.66 -0.97
C ASP A 68 -3.97 -8.60 -2.40
N ARG A 69 -4.67 -7.91 -3.31
CA ARG A 69 -4.24 -7.69 -4.68
C ARG A 69 -3.01 -6.79 -4.76
N ASP A 70 -3.00 -5.71 -3.97
CA ASP A 70 -1.90 -4.73 -3.96
C ASP A 70 -0.57 -5.35 -3.51
N TRP A 71 -0.62 -6.41 -2.72
CA TRP A 71 0.52 -7.13 -2.21
C TRP A 71 0.76 -8.50 -2.88
N ASN A 72 -0.08 -8.92 -3.85
CA ASN A 72 -0.08 -10.27 -4.43
C ASN A 72 -0.10 -11.36 -3.35
N LEU A 73 -0.94 -11.21 -2.33
CA LEU A 73 -1.02 -12.14 -1.22
C LEU A 73 -1.72 -13.44 -1.65
N THR A 74 -1.07 -14.56 -1.34
CA THR A 74 -1.64 -15.90 -1.53
C THR A 74 -1.63 -16.61 -0.19
N SER A 75 -2.76 -16.67 0.50
CA SER A 75 -2.95 -17.35 1.79
C SER A 75 -1.86 -16.98 2.83
N PRO A 76 -1.73 -15.69 3.20
CA PRO A 76 -0.77 -15.26 4.20
C PRO A 76 -1.12 -15.85 5.57
N THR A 77 -0.09 -16.29 6.31
CA THR A 77 -0.23 -16.90 7.64
C THR A 77 0.78 -16.34 8.62
N GLY A 78 0.45 -16.40 9.90
CA GLY A 78 1.29 -15.94 10.99
C GLY A 78 0.95 -14.53 11.47
N ASN A 79 1.81 -13.99 12.31
CA ASN A 79 1.67 -12.63 12.81
C ASN A 79 1.90 -11.64 11.68
N GLN A 80 1.03 -10.65 11.58
CA GLN A 80 1.15 -9.60 10.58
C GLN A 80 1.80 -8.36 11.15
N SER A 81 2.76 -7.78 10.43
CA SER A 81 3.27 -6.44 10.70
C SER A 81 3.25 -5.59 9.43
N LEU A 82 2.76 -4.37 9.54
CA LEU A 82 2.76 -3.38 8.47
C LEU A 82 3.40 -2.09 8.99
N VAL A 83 4.47 -1.67 8.35
CA VAL A 83 5.15 -0.40 8.62
C VAL A 83 5.03 0.49 7.40
N ILE A 84 4.48 1.67 7.57
CA ILE A 84 4.39 2.70 6.54
C ILE A 84 5.13 3.93 7.03
N SER A 85 6.03 4.45 6.22
CA SER A 85 6.70 5.73 6.48
C SER A 85 6.76 6.58 5.23
N GLY A 86 6.71 7.89 5.38
CA GLY A 86 6.70 8.72 4.19
C GLY A 86 6.82 10.21 4.44
N LEU A 87 6.76 10.93 3.33
CA LEU A 87 6.86 12.39 3.25
C LEU A 87 5.68 12.95 2.44
N ARG A 88 5.12 14.05 2.91
CA ARG A 88 4.07 14.81 2.22
C ARG A 88 4.55 16.23 1.98
N TRP A 89 4.65 16.61 0.70
CA TRP A 89 4.89 17.97 0.25
C TRP A 89 3.58 18.60 -0.18
N ASN A 90 3.27 19.79 0.32
CA ASN A 90 2.08 20.52 -0.07
C ASN A 90 2.41 21.97 -0.38
N HIS A 91 1.80 22.51 -1.42
CA HIS A 91 1.82 23.92 -1.78
C HIS A 91 0.39 24.37 -2.11
N PRO A 92 -0.10 25.49 -1.55
CA PRO A 92 -1.50 25.92 -1.72
C PRO A 92 -1.96 26.02 -3.17
N GLU A 93 -1.10 26.50 -4.05
CA GLU A 93 -1.42 26.74 -5.45
C GLU A 93 -0.84 25.72 -6.43
N LYS A 94 0.34 25.14 -6.11
CA LYS A 94 1.08 24.26 -7.04
C LYS A 94 0.74 22.79 -6.88
N GLY A 95 0.09 22.40 -5.77
CA GLY A 95 -0.36 21.04 -5.53
C GLY A 95 0.41 20.30 -4.44
N PHE A 96 0.50 18.99 -4.57
CA PHE A 96 1.11 18.12 -3.55
C PHE A 96 1.86 16.96 -4.18
N ALA A 97 2.75 16.37 -3.39
CA ALA A 97 3.38 15.07 -3.66
C ALA A 97 3.46 14.29 -2.35
N ASN A 98 3.05 13.02 -2.38
CA ASN A 98 3.19 12.06 -1.30
C ASN A 98 4.08 10.92 -1.78
N TYR A 99 5.11 10.63 -1.01
CA TYR A 99 5.89 9.42 -1.16
C TYR A 99 5.81 8.61 0.12
N GLN A 100 5.59 7.31 0.00
CA GLN A 100 5.62 6.40 1.13
C GLN A 100 6.33 5.10 0.79
N LEU A 101 7.00 4.58 1.78
CA LEU A 101 7.60 3.26 1.82
C LEU A 101 6.78 2.42 2.78
N GLU A 102 6.36 1.25 2.31
CA GLU A 102 5.58 0.29 3.07
C GLU A 102 6.34 -1.03 3.16
N LYS A 103 6.34 -1.63 4.34
CA LYS A 103 6.89 -2.96 4.59
C LYS A 103 5.80 -3.80 5.23
N LEU A 104 5.44 -4.90 4.58
CA LEU A 104 4.46 -5.87 5.06
C LEU A 104 5.14 -7.22 5.27
N ASP A 105 4.97 -7.78 6.44
CA ASP A 105 5.45 -9.11 6.79
C ASP A 105 4.33 -9.93 7.41
N PHE A 106 4.25 -11.19 7.01
CA PHE A 106 3.56 -12.26 7.73
C PHE A 106 4.62 -13.25 8.20
N SER A 107 4.66 -13.53 9.50
CA SER A 107 5.79 -14.22 10.13
C SER A 107 6.15 -15.57 9.51
N ASP A 108 5.18 -16.25 8.91
CA ASP A 108 5.35 -17.62 8.44
C ASP A 108 5.75 -17.70 6.97
N ASN A 109 5.21 -16.82 6.12
CA ASN A 109 5.25 -17.11 4.69
C ASN A 109 5.28 -15.91 3.72
N PHE A 110 5.42 -14.67 4.20
CA PHE A 110 5.42 -13.51 3.31
C PHE A 110 6.22 -12.33 3.84
N SER A 111 6.95 -11.68 2.95
CA SER A 111 7.64 -10.42 3.20
C SER A 111 7.60 -9.55 1.94
N GLY A 112 7.15 -8.30 2.06
CA GLY A 112 7.05 -7.39 0.93
C GLY A 112 7.45 -5.96 1.25
N ILE A 113 7.99 -5.27 0.25
CA ILE A 113 8.27 -3.82 0.28
C ILE A 113 7.54 -3.17 -0.89
N ARG A 114 6.86 -2.06 -0.62
CA ARG A 114 6.17 -1.26 -1.62
C ARG A 114 6.54 0.22 -1.52
N HIS A 115 6.90 0.80 -2.64
CA HIS A 115 7.06 2.23 -2.82
C HIS A 115 5.80 2.78 -3.45
N VAL A 116 5.24 3.84 -2.91
CA VAL A 116 4.06 4.51 -3.47
C VAL A 116 4.35 5.99 -3.63
N LEU A 117 4.08 6.50 -4.83
CA LEU A 117 4.18 7.91 -5.17
C LEU A 117 2.84 8.38 -5.75
N ASN A 118 2.25 9.37 -5.13
CA ASN A 118 1.09 10.04 -5.70
C ASN A 118 1.23 11.54 -5.55
N GLY A 119 0.70 12.26 -6.53
CA GLY A 119 0.82 13.69 -6.53
C GLY A 119 0.02 14.38 -7.61
N ARG A 120 -0.16 15.65 -7.38
CA ARG A 120 -0.71 16.60 -8.34
C ARG A 120 0.16 17.83 -8.37
N PHE A 121 0.62 18.18 -9.54
CA PHE A 121 1.42 19.38 -9.74
C PHE A 121 0.77 20.30 -10.77
N ARG A 122 0.69 21.59 -10.45
CA ARG A 122 0.15 22.63 -11.34
C ARG A 122 1.22 23.72 -11.56
N HIS A 123 1.49 24.01 -12.80
CA HIS A 123 2.40 25.10 -13.18
C HIS A 123 1.89 25.80 -14.42
N LYS A 124 1.62 27.12 -14.31
CA LYS A 124 0.98 27.90 -15.39
C LYS A 124 -0.28 27.19 -15.87
N ASN A 125 -0.29 26.78 -17.13
CA ASN A 125 -1.39 26.12 -17.80
C ASN A 125 -1.33 24.58 -17.71
N TRP A 126 -0.28 24.03 -17.11
CA TRP A 126 -0.11 22.58 -16.99
C TRP A 126 -0.64 22.04 -15.66
N THR A 127 -1.33 20.93 -15.74
CA THR A 127 -1.68 20.10 -14.59
C THR A 127 -1.17 18.67 -14.87
N LEU A 128 -0.38 18.16 -13.95
CA LEU A 128 0.12 16.77 -13.95
C LEU A 128 -0.45 16.07 -12.73
N VAL A 129 -1.00 14.87 -12.93
CA VAL A 129 -1.43 13.95 -11.86
C VAL A 129 -0.71 12.63 -12.07
N ASN A 130 -0.15 12.09 -11.00
CA ASN A 130 0.50 10.79 -11.01
C ASN A 130 0.09 9.96 -9.81
N ASN A 131 -0.18 8.67 -10.05
CA ASN A 131 -0.36 7.63 -9.06
C ASN A 131 0.49 6.44 -9.49
N SER A 132 1.51 6.11 -8.71
CA SER A 132 2.45 5.05 -9.03
C SER A 132 2.80 4.22 -7.81
N SER A 133 3.02 2.94 -8.02
CA SER A 133 3.54 2.04 -7.00
C SER A 133 4.49 1.01 -7.61
N LEU A 134 5.48 0.63 -6.84
CA LEU A 134 6.41 -0.47 -7.14
C LEU A 134 6.52 -1.35 -5.91
N MET A 135 6.10 -2.59 -6.04
CA MET A 135 6.13 -3.61 -4.99
C MET A 135 7.11 -4.71 -5.37
N LYS A 136 7.85 -5.21 -4.38
CA LYS A 136 8.57 -6.49 -4.43
C LYS A 136 8.17 -7.30 -3.23
N SER A 137 7.91 -8.58 -3.44
CA SER A 137 7.58 -9.50 -2.36
C SER A 137 8.23 -10.87 -2.56
N ASP A 138 8.54 -11.48 -1.43
CA ASP A 138 9.01 -12.84 -1.31
C ASP A 138 7.99 -13.63 -0.49
N GLY A 139 7.44 -14.69 -1.06
CA GLY A 139 6.47 -15.55 -0.44
C GLY A 139 6.86 -17.03 -0.55
N SER A 140 6.26 -17.89 0.26
CA SER A 140 6.50 -19.34 0.21
C SER A 140 6.13 -19.96 -1.14
N PHE A 141 5.14 -19.40 -1.82
CA PHE A 141 4.62 -19.92 -3.09
C PHE A 141 5.18 -19.19 -4.29
N ALA A 142 5.31 -17.86 -4.20
CA ALA A 142 5.73 -17.03 -5.31
C ALA A 142 6.48 -15.78 -4.83
N ASN A 143 7.42 -15.32 -5.65
CA ASN A 143 8.09 -14.04 -5.54
C ASN A 143 7.55 -13.11 -6.62
N SER A 144 7.22 -11.87 -6.26
CA SER A 144 6.58 -10.92 -7.17
C SER A 144 7.33 -9.61 -7.28
N THR A 145 7.26 -9.03 -8.48
CA THR A 145 7.52 -7.59 -8.70
C THR A 145 6.30 -7.03 -9.39
N PHE A 146 5.65 -6.04 -8.76
CA PHE A 146 4.45 -5.43 -9.27
C PHE A 146 4.60 -3.92 -9.39
N ALA A 147 4.66 -3.43 -10.62
CA ALA A 147 4.74 -2.02 -10.95
C ALA A 147 3.41 -1.52 -11.52
N ARG A 148 2.92 -0.41 -10.99
CA ARG A 148 1.77 0.33 -11.51
C ARG A 148 2.12 1.80 -11.65
N SER A 149 1.66 2.42 -12.71
CA SER A 149 1.75 3.86 -12.89
C SER A 149 0.55 4.36 -13.69
N GLU A 150 -0.11 5.37 -13.18
CA GLU A 150 -1.12 6.12 -13.90
C GLU A 150 -0.73 7.60 -13.89
N THR A 151 -0.51 8.15 -15.07
CA THR A 151 -0.10 9.54 -15.25
C THR A 151 -1.08 10.24 -16.19
N GLN A 152 -1.55 11.39 -15.77
CA GLN A 152 -2.39 12.27 -16.57
C GLN A 152 -1.72 13.64 -16.67
N ALA A 153 -1.58 14.14 -17.90
CA ALA A 153 -1.09 15.48 -18.18
C ALA A 153 -2.20 16.27 -18.91
N LYS A 154 -2.48 17.48 -18.44
CA LYS A 154 -3.46 18.38 -19.03
C LYS A 154 -2.86 19.76 -19.24
N TYR A 155 -3.14 20.37 -20.40
CA TYR A 155 -2.78 21.74 -20.73
C TYR A 155 -4.04 22.56 -21.00
N ASP A 156 -4.20 23.68 -20.28
CA ASP A 156 -5.32 24.59 -20.40
C ASP A 156 -4.89 25.84 -21.17
N TRP A 157 -5.67 26.26 -22.19
CA TRP A 157 -5.48 27.56 -22.87
C TRP A 157 -6.83 28.27 -23.10
N LYS A 158 -6.95 29.45 -22.56
CA LYS A 158 -8.18 30.25 -22.61
C LYS A 158 -9.38 29.44 -22.07
N LYS A 159 -10.31 29.06 -22.94
CA LYS A 159 -11.51 28.27 -22.61
C LYS A 159 -11.39 26.79 -23.02
N ASN A 160 -10.27 26.41 -23.61
CA ASN A 160 -10.03 25.06 -24.12
C ASN A 160 -8.98 24.36 -23.29
N TRP A 161 -8.92 23.06 -23.43
CA TRP A 161 -7.90 22.21 -22.80
C TRP A 161 -7.63 20.96 -23.65
N VAL A 162 -6.46 20.37 -23.49
CA VAL A 162 -6.06 19.10 -24.09
C VAL A 162 -5.26 18.33 -23.08
N GLY A 163 -5.35 17.02 -23.12
CA GLY A 163 -4.58 16.20 -22.22
C GLY A 163 -4.39 14.80 -22.76
N GLY A 164 -3.60 14.04 -21.99
CA GLY A 164 -3.36 12.63 -22.22
C GLY A 164 -3.21 11.86 -20.94
N THR A 165 -3.48 10.56 -21.03
CA THR A 165 -3.30 9.58 -19.98
C THR A 165 -2.34 8.50 -20.43
N LEU A 166 -1.52 8.03 -19.50
CA LEU A 166 -0.67 6.85 -19.64
C LEU A 166 -0.85 5.98 -18.42
N ARG A 167 -1.23 4.72 -18.61
CA ARG A 167 -1.36 3.73 -17.57
C ARG A 167 -0.49 2.52 -17.90
N LEU A 168 0.35 2.14 -16.95
CA LEU A 168 1.19 0.96 -16.97
C LEU A 168 0.84 0.06 -15.79
N GLU A 169 0.70 -1.23 -16.06
CA GLU A 169 0.61 -2.27 -15.03
C GLU A 169 1.50 -3.44 -15.48
N ASP A 170 2.49 -3.79 -14.67
CA ASP A 170 3.42 -4.89 -14.91
C ASP A 170 3.50 -5.73 -13.63
N ASN A 171 2.92 -6.92 -13.69
CA ASN A 171 2.97 -7.91 -12.63
C ASN A 171 3.81 -9.10 -13.10
N SER A 172 5.01 -9.25 -12.55
CA SER A 172 5.90 -10.37 -12.78
C SER A 172 5.95 -11.24 -11.54
N GLU A 173 5.23 -12.37 -11.57
CA GLU A 173 5.17 -13.34 -10.49
C GLU A 173 5.87 -14.63 -10.90
N LYS A 174 6.80 -15.12 -10.04
CA LYS A 174 7.52 -16.39 -10.25
C LYS A 174 7.19 -17.39 -9.16
N ILE A 175 6.78 -18.58 -9.57
CA ILE A 175 6.53 -19.70 -8.67
C ILE A 175 7.85 -20.20 -8.09
N VAL A 176 7.97 -20.22 -6.75
CA VAL A 176 9.22 -20.59 -6.07
C VAL A 176 9.66 -22.02 -6.40
N ALA A 177 8.74 -22.97 -6.41
CA ALA A 177 9.03 -24.39 -6.63
C ALA A 177 9.60 -24.70 -8.04
N THR A 178 9.18 -23.98 -9.05
CA THR A 178 9.53 -24.26 -10.46
C THR A 178 10.41 -23.16 -11.08
N ASN A 179 10.52 -22.01 -10.42
CA ASN A 179 11.18 -20.80 -10.95
C ASN A 179 10.63 -20.35 -12.32
N THR A 180 9.37 -20.66 -12.60
CA THR A 180 8.66 -20.26 -13.82
C THR A 180 7.71 -19.11 -13.54
N PHE A 181 7.36 -18.34 -14.57
CA PHE A 181 6.32 -17.32 -14.43
C PHE A 181 4.95 -17.96 -14.14
N SER A 182 4.25 -17.37 -13.18
CA SER A 182 2.86 -17.69 -12.88
C SER A 182 1.95 -17.22 -14.01
N PRO A 183 0.82 -17.93 -14.26
CA PRO A 183 -0.24 -17.45 -15.16
C PRO A 183 -0.85 -16.11 -14.75
N LEU A 184 -0.63 -15.65 -13.52
CA LEU A 184 -1.06 -14.34 -13.02
C LEU A 184 -0.13 -13.19 -13.45
N SER A 185 1.04 -13.52 -14.05
CA SER A 185 1.93 -12.52 -14.60
C SER A 185 1.28 -11.83 -15.80
N GLN A 186 1.27 -10.50 -15.80
CA GLN A 186 0.64 -9.71 -16.85
C GLN A 186 1.39 -8.41 -17.09
N HIS A 187 1.38 -7.96 -18.33
CA HIS A 187 1.88 -6.64 -18.72
C HIS A 187 0.78 -5.89 -19.46
N PHE A 188 0.47 -4.68 -19.01
CA PHE A 188 -0.59 -3.87 -19.56
C PHE A 188 -0.12 -2.43 -19.77
N LEU A 189 -0.30 -1.90 -20.97
CA LEU A 189 -0.02 -0.52 -21.32
C LEU A 189 -1.25 0.09 -22.01
N GLU A 190 -1.79 1.15 -21.42
CA GLU A 190 -2.90 1.91 -21.96
C GLU A 190 -2.48 3.38 -22.11
N TYR A 191 -2.85 3.98 -23.22
CA TYR A 191 -2.67 5.43 -23.43
C TYR A 191 -3.86 6.02 -24.14
N GLY A 192 -4.15 7.27 -23.87
CA GLY A 192 -5.28 7.98 -24.46
C GLY A 192 -5.10 9.49 -24.45
N GLY A 193 -5.83 10.15 -25.33
CA GLY A 193 -5.94 11.61 -25.38
C GLY A 193 -7.37 12.06 -25.07
N PHE A 194 -7.51 13.27 -24.55
CA PHE A 194 -8.79 13.89 -24.26
C PHE A 194 -8.76 15.39 -24.54
N VAL A 195 -9.89 15.96 -24.95
CA VAL A 195 -10.12 17.37 -25.25
C VAL A 195 -11.42 17.83 -24.62
#